data_c2bf5ccd9e661bc07ef12cb6be53a96e
#
_entry.id   c2bf5ccd9e661bc07ef12cb6be53a96e
#
_cell.length_a   1.000
_cell.length_b   1.000
_cell.length_c   1.000
_cell.angle_alpha   90.00
_cell.angle_beta   90.00
_cell.angle_gamma   90.00
#
_symmetry.space_group_name_H-M   'P 1'
#
loop_
_entity.id
_entity.type
_entity.pdbx_description
1 polymer ?
#
loop_
_entity_poly.entity_id
_entity_poly.type
_entity_poly.pdbx_seq_one_letter_code
_entity_poly.pdbx_strand_id
1 'polypeptide(L)'
;MKVEIRKVKTEEDEGAVISAVEVTDTIRRAVDLLRDSGNSIQVLSGSDTLMVRYDQIYYIESVDKRTYVYSKDSCYETKYRLYELEEIMGFPFLRCSKAMIVNIRKIRSVRAELNARMSVELLNGERIIISRGYVKDLKKKLGV
;
A
#
# COMPACT_ATOMS: atom_id res chain seq x y z
N MET A 1 -5.97 -27.72 -3.96
CA MET A 1 -6.90 -26.96 -3.09
C MET A 1 -8.27 -26.87 -3.76
N LYS A 2 -9.31 -27.11 -3.02
CA LYS A 2 -10.67 -26.88 -3.53
C LYS A 2 -11.06 -25.43 -3.31
N VAL A 3 -11.70 -24.81 -4.31
CA VAL A 3 -12.21 -23.44 -4.21
C VAL A 3 -13.70 -23.48 -4.54
N GLU A 4 -14.50 -22.87 -3.69
CA GLU A 4 -15.94 -22.77 -3.85
C GLU A 4 -16.39 -21.31 -3.76
N ILE A 5 -17.27 -20.89 -4.65
CA ILE A 5 -17.84 -19.54 -4.65
C ILE A 5 -19.32 -19.65 -4.36
N ARG A 6 -19.80 -18.93 -3.35
CA ARG A 6 -21.22 -18.82 -3.00
C ARG A 6 -21.65 -17.37 -3.13
N LYS A 7 -22.78 -17.14 -3.76
CA LYS A 7 -23.37 -15.80 -3.81
C LYS A 7 -24.10 -15.50 -2.53
N VAL A 8 -23.88 -14.31 -2.00
CA VAL A 8 -24.58 -13.79 -0.82
C VAL A 8 -25.45 -12.60 -1.21
N LYS A 9 -26.35 -12.19 -0.33
CA LYS A 9 -27.34 -11.16 -0.64
C LYS A 9 -26.91 -9.74 -0.28
N THR A 10 -26.01 -9.60 0.68
CA THR A 10 -25.58 -8.28 1.20
C THR A 10 -24.06 -8.20 1.26
N GLU A 11 -23.54 -6.98 1.19
CA GLU A 11 -22.11 -6.74 1.32
C GLU A 11 -21.54 -7.15 2.68
N GLU A 12 -22.36 -7.06 3.74
CA GLU A 12 -21.96 -7.48 5.09
C GLU A 12 -21.67 -8.97 5.19
N ASP A 13 -22.29 -9.77 4.32
CA ASP A 13 -22.11 -11.21 4.27
C ASP A 13 -20.94 -11.63 3.36
N GLU A 14 -20.34 -10.68 2.65
CA GLU A 14 -19.19 -10.97 1.80
C GLU A 14 -17.97 -11.34 2.63
N GLY A 15 -17.34 -12.43 2.27
CA GLY A 15 -16.15 -12.88 2.98
C GLY A 15 -15.48 -14.07 2.30
N ALA A 16 -14.24 -14.29 2.65
CA ALA A 16 -13.50 -15.46 2.21
C ALA A 16 -12.76 -16.08 3.39
N VAL A 17 -12.79 -17.41 3.46
CA VAL A 17 -12.01 -18.19 4.41
C VAL A 17 -11.15 -19.16 3.63
N ILE A 18 -9.85 -19.11 3.87
CA ILE A 18 -8.90 -20.04 3.25
C ILE A 18 -8.37 -20.96 4.34
N SER A 19 -8.68 -22.24 4.22
CA SER A 19 -8.17 -23.26 5.14
C SER A 19 -7.00 -23.98 4.49
N ALA A 20 -5.86 -23.99 5.15
CA ALA A 20 -4.63 -24.56 4.62
C ALA A 20 -3.78 -25.14 5.74
N VAL A 21 -2.98 -26.17 5.40
CA VAL A 21 -2.00 -26.73 6.32
C VAL A 21 -0.89 -25.73 6.61
N GLU A 22 -0.42 -25.05 5.56
CA GLU A 22 0.58 -23.99 5.67
C GLU A 22 0.15 -22.77 4.86
N VAL A 23 0.49 -21.59 5.35
CA VAL A 23 0.26 -20.34 4.62
C VAL A 23 1.42 -20.15 3.65
N THR A 24 1.22 -20.55 2.41
CA THR A 24 2.19 -20.38 1.34
C THR A 24 2.18 -18.96 0.77
N ASP A 25 3.20 -18.61 -0.03
CA ASP A 25 3.24 -17.33 -0.71
C ASP A 25 2.06 -17.15 -1.67
N THR A 26 1.62 -18.21 -2.32
CA THR A 26 0.43 -18.18 -3.18
C THR A 26 -0.83 -17.81 -2.40
N ILE A 27 -1.01 -18.41 -1.22
CA ILE A 27 -2.15 -18.11 -0.35
C ILE A 27 -2.10 -16.65 0.13
N ARG A 28 -0.93 -16.16 0.52
CA ARG A 28 -0.76 -14.77 0.94
C ARG A 28 -1.13 -13.79 -0.18
N ARG A 29 -0.70 -14.05 -1.40
CA ARG A 29 -1.07 -13.24 -2.56
C ARG A 29 -2.58 -13.24 -2.81
N ALA A 30 -3.20 -14.40 -2.70
CA ALA A 30 -4.66 -14.50 -2.85
C ALA A 30 -5.41 -13.69 -1.80
N VAL A 31 -4.97 -13.76 -0.53
CA VAL A 31 -5.54 -12.97 0.55
C VAL A 31 -5.37 -11.47 0.28
N ASP A 32 -4.19 -11.06 -0.16
CA ASP A 32 -3.92 -9.66 -0.45
C ASP A 32 -4.80 -9.14 -1.60
N LEU A 33 -4.96 -9.94 -2.65
CA LEU A 33 -5.86 -9.59 -3.76
C LEU A 33 -7.31 -9.43 -3.29
N LEU A 34 -7.77 -10.33 -2.43
CA LEU A 34 -9.13 -10.26 -1.90
C LEU A 34 -9.34 -9.05 -0.99
N ARG A 35 -8.36 -8.72 -0.17
CA ARG A 35 -8.43 -7.55 0.72
C ARG A 35 -8.41 -6.24 -0.03
N ASP A 36 -7.60 -6.16 -1.08
CA ASP A 36 -7.38 -4.92 -1.83
C ASP A 36 -8.30 -4.79 -3.04
N SER A 37 -9.03 -5.85 -3.41
CA SER A 37 -9.92 -5.81 -4.55
C SER A 37 -11.07 -4.83 -4.32
N GLY A 38 -11.31 -3.97 -5.32
CA GLY A 38 -12.35 -2.95 -5.27
C GLY A 38 -11.96 -1.66 -4.57
N ASN A 39 -10.83 -1.60 -3.87
CA ASN A 39 -10.33 -0.38 -3.27
C ASN A 39 -9.43 0.36 -4.26
N SER A 40 -9.78 1.61 -4.55
CA SER A 40 -9.02 2.46 -5.46
C SER A 40 -9.16 3.92 -5.07
N ILE A 41 -8.25 4.76 -5.57
CA ILE A 41 -8.35 6.21 -5.41
C ILE A 41 -8.40 6.88 -6.78
N GLN A 42 -9.04 8.05 -6.81
CA GLN A 42 -9.05 8.90 -8.00
C GLN A 42 -7.72 9.62 -8.16
N VAL A 43 -7.20 9.59 -9.37
CA VAL A 43 -6.01 10.34 -9.76
C VAL A 43 -6.28 11.09 -11.05
N LEU A 44 -5.44 12.07 -11.34
CA LEU A 44 -5.54 12.91 -12.54
C LEU A 44 -4.44 12.50 -13.52
N SER A 45 -4.81 12.37 -14.78
CA SER A 45 -3.89 12.13 -15.89
C SER A 45 -4.26 13.09 -17.03
N GLY A 46 -3.60 14.22 -17.09
CA GLY A 46 -3.98 15.31 -18.00
C GLY A 46 -5.40 15.81 -17.68
N SER A 47 -6.31 15.73 -18.65
CA SER A 47 -7.73 16.06 -18.46
C SER A 47 -8.58 14.89 -17.99
N ASP A 48 -8.01 13.70 -17.92
CA ASP A 48 -8.73 12.49 -17.53
C ASP A 48 -8.64 12.25 -16.04
N THR A 49 -9.70 11.64 -15.51
CA THR A 49 -9.72 11.10 -14.14
C THR A 49 -9.60 9.59 -14.26
N LEU A 50 -8.61 9.03 -13.57
CA LEU A 50 -8.38 7.59 -13.54
C LEU A 50 -8.61 7.05 -12.14
N MET A 51 -8.90 5.76 -12.05
CA MET A 51 -8.99 5.02 -10.79
C MET A 51 -7.78 4.10 -10.68
N VAL A 52 -6.97 4.29 -9.66
CA VAL A 52 -5.79 3.44 -9.39
C VAL A 52 -6.09 2.57 -8.19
N ARG A 53 -5.99 1.25 -8.38
CA ARG A 53 -6.25 0.31 -7.30
C ARG A 53 -5.15 0.37 -6.26
N TYR A 54 -5.50 0.13 -5.01
CA TYR A 54 -4.55 0.15 -3.89
C TYR A 54 -3.37 -0.81 -4.11
N ASP A 55 -3.61 -1.98 -4.68
CA ASP A 55 -2.56 -2.97 -4.94
C ASP A 55 -1.55 -2.54 -6.02
N GLN A 56 -1.85 -1.48 -6.77
CA GLN A 56 -0.96 -0.91 -7.77
C GLN A 56 -0.10 0.24 -7.22
N ILE A 57 -0.41 0.75 -6.04
CA ILE A 57 0.25 1.92 -5.46
C ILE A 57 1.47 1.47 -4.68
N TYR A 58 2.62 2.05 -5.00
CA TYR A 58 3.90 1.83 -4.30
C TYR A 58 4.10 2.82 -3.17
N TYR A 59 3.95 4.10 -3.44
CA TYR A 59 4.01 5.14 -2.43
C TYR A 59 3.31 6.40 -2.90
N ILE A 60 3.09 7.32 -1.98
CA ILE A 60 2.43 8.59 -2.23
C ILE A 60 3.29 9.68 -1.60
N GLU A 61 3.54 10.74 -2.33
CA GLU A 61 4.40 11.83 -1.88
C GLU A 61 3.75 13.19 -2.08
N SER A 62 3.91 14.06 -1.10
CA SER A 62 3.52 15.46 -1.21
C SER A 62 4.74 16.30 -1.55
N VAL A 63 4.68 17.05 -2.65
CA VAL A 63 5.74 17.94 -3.12
C VAL A 63 5.10 19.26 -3.51
N ASP A 64 5.57 20.38 -2.93
CA ASP A 64 5.07 21.72 -3.24
C ASP A 64 3.54 21.82 -3.17
N LYS A 65 2.95 21.28 -2.09
CA LYS A 65 1.51 21.28 -1.83
C LYS A 65 0.68 20.44 -2.80
N ARG A 66 1.31 19.64 -3.64
CA ARG A 66 0.66 18.69 -4.54
C ARG A 66 0.94 17.27 -4.09
N THR A 67 -0.01 16.38 -4.31
CA THR A 67 0.09 14.99 -3.90
C THR A 67 0.19 14.10 -5.13
N TYR A 68 1.21 13.25 -5.16
CA TYR A 68 1.50 12.35 -6.27
C TYR A 68 1.42 10.89 -5.83
N VAL A 69 0.79 10.09 -6.66
CA VAL A 69 0.62 8.64 -6.46
C VAL A 69 1.52 7.91 -7.43
N TYR A 70 2.40 7.07 -6.91
CA TYR A 70 3.37 6.33 -7.72
C TYR A 70 2.97 4.87 -7.78
N SER A 71 2.83 4.38 -9.00
CA SER A 71 2.69 2.95 -9.31
C SER A 71 4.05 2.38 -9.71
N LYS A 72 4.07 1.16 -10.25
CA LYS A 72 5.31 0.52 -10.66
C LYS A 72 6.11 1.40 -11.65
N ASP A 73 5.46 1.95 -12.65
CA ASP A 73 6.09 2.68 -13.75
C ASP A 73 5.50 4.06 -14.00
N SER A 74 4.49 4.46 -13.24
CA SER A 74 3.74 5.68 -13.51
C SER A 74 3.62 6.57 -12.28
N CYS A 75 3.37 7.84 -12.52
CA CYS A 75 3.15 8.85 -11.49
C CYS A 75 1.91 9.65 -11.87
N TYR A 76 1.00 9.81 -10.93
CA TYR A 76 -0.25 10.56 -11.12
C TYR A 76 -0.42 11.59 -10.00
N GLU A 77 -1.06 12.69 -10.29
CA GLU A 77 -1.46 13.65 -9.28
C GLU A 77 -2.84 13.27 -8.73
N THR A 78 -3.07 13.53 -7.44
CA THR A 78 -4.39 13.39 -6.83
C THR A 78 -4.77 14.67 -6.09
N LYS A 79 -6.06 14.91 -5.94
CA LYS A 79 -6.59 16.06 -5.20
C LYS A 79 -6.53 15.87 -3.68
N TYR A 80 -6.38 14.61 -3.23
CA TYR A 80 -6.34 14.31 -1.80
C TYR A 80 -5.05 14.81 -1.17
N ARG A 81 -5.13 15.20 0.09
CA ARG A 81 -3.98 15.48 0.93
C ARG A 81 -3.51 14.20 1.62
N LEU A 82 -2.24 14.17 2.04
CA LEU A 82 -1.70 12.98 2.71
C LEU A 82 -2.50 12.58 3.95
N TYR A 83 -2.91 13.54 4.78
CA TYR A 83 -3.69 13.22 5.98
C TYR A 83 -5.06 12.62 5.64
N GLU A 84 -5.68 13.05 4.55
CA GLU A 84 -6.93 12.46 4.07
C GLU A 84 -6.72 11.01 3.62
N LEU A 85 -5.63 10.74 2.89
CA LEU A 85 -5.31 9.40 2.42
C LEU A 85 -4.94 8.46 3.57
N GLU A 86 -4.27 8.94 4.61
CA GLU A 86 -4.02 8.14 5.80
C GLU A 86 -5.32 7.61 6.41
N GLU A 87 -6.34 8.45 6.51
CA GLU A 87 -7.63 8.07 7.06
C GLU A 87 -8.41 7.12 6.14
N ILE A 88 -8.39 7.41 4.84
CA ILE A 88 -9.17 6.66 3.85
C ILE A 88 -8.58 5.29 3.60
N MET A 89 -7.26 5.20 3.43
CA MET A 89 -6.61 3.99 2.93
C MET A 89 -6.29 2.97 4.02
N GLY A 90 -5.82 3.40 5.17
CA GLY A 90 -5.43 2.49 6.22
C GLY A 90 -4.33 1.53 5.80
N PHE A 91 -4.19 0.41 6.53
CA PHE A 91 -3.22 -0.64 6.24
C PHE A 91 -3.48 -1.25 4.83
N PRO A 92 -2.47 -1.50 3.97
CA PRO A 92 -1.02 -1.54 4.24
C PRO A 92 -0.27 -0.23 4.01
N PHE A 93 -0.95 0.89 3.97
CA PHE A 93 -0.33 2.20 3.74
C PHE A 93 0.06 2.84 5.07
N LEU A 94 1.34 3.21 5.20
CA LEU A 94 1.88 3.79 6.41
C LEU A 94 2.60 5.09 6.11
N ARG A 95 2.38 6.08 6.97
CA ARG A 95 3.18 7.31 6.92
C ARG A 95 4.63 6.97 7.22
N CYS A 96 5.54 7.37 6.38
CA CYS A 96 6.97 7.09 6.53
C CYS A 96 7.84 8.34 6.60
N SER A 97 7.25 9.50 6.38
CA SER A 97 7.82 10.82 6.61
C SER A 97 6.69 11.85 6.66
N LYS A 98 7.02 13.11 6.92
CA LYS A 98 6.03 14.18 6.86
C LYS A 98 5.39 14.31 5.48
N ALA A 99 6.10 13.92 4.43
CA ALA A 99 5.70 14.13 3.05
C ALA A 99 5.39 12.83 2.29
N MET A 100 5.41 11.67 2.95
CA MET A 100 5.30 10.40 2.22
C MET A 100 4.52 9.33 2.97
N ILE A 101 3.74 8.56 2.21
CA ILE A 101 3.08 7.32 2.63
C ILE A 101 3.63 6.20 1.77
N VAL A 102 3.98 5.07 2.37
CA VAL A 102 4.47 3.89 1.65
C VAL A 102 3.51 2.72 1.78
N ASN A 103 3.38 1.94 0.71
CA ASN A 103 2.71 0.65 0.74
C ASN A 103 3.71 -0.39 1.22
N ILE A 104 3.56 -0.88 2.44
CA ILE A 104 4.52 -1.82 3.04
C ILE A 104 4.57 -3.17 2.31
N ARG A 105 3.53 -3.55 1.59
CA ARG A 105 3.52 -4.77 0.76
C ARG A 105 4.37 -4.65 -0.50
N LYS A 106 4.80 -3.44 -0.86
CA LYS A 106 5.71 -3.19 -1.97
C LYS A 106 7.17 -3.10 -1.54
N ILE A 107 7.46 -3.31 -0.27
CA ILE A 107 8.82 -3.30 0.26
C ILE A 107 9.47 -4.67 0.02
N ARG A 108 10.64 -4.65 -0.63
CA ARG A 108 11.46 -5.84 -0.86
C ARG A 108 12.43 -6.06 0.29
N SER A 109 13.09 -4.99 0.75
CA SER A 109 14.12 -5.08 1.79
C SER A 109 14.20 -3.79 2.59
N VAL A 110 14.74 -3.90 3.79
CA VAL A 110 14.96 -2.77 4.69
C VAL A 110 16.41 -2.75 5.13
N ARG A 111 16.92 -1.54 5.37
CA ARG A 111 18.29 -1.34 5.83
C ARG A 111 18.36 -0.18 6.82
N ALA A 112 19.04 -0.40 7.95
CA ALA A 112 19.31 0.67 8.90
C ALA A 112 20.25 1.71 8.27
N GLU A 113 19.97 2.97 8.52
CA GLU A 113 20.76 4.10 8.07
C GLU A 113 21.27 4.92 9.28
N LEU A 114 22.14 5.87 9.02
CA LEU A 114 22.62 6.78 10.05
C LEU A 114 21.50 7.64 10.62
N ASN A 115 21.70 8.11 11.87
CA ASN A 115 20.75 8.98 12.56
C ASN A 115 19.38 8.35 12.82
N ALA A 116 19.37 7.04 13.09
CA ALA A 116 18.17 6.27 13.38
C ALA A 116 17.12 6.26 12.26
N ARG A 117 17.52 6.60 11.04
CA ARG A 117 16.67 6.46 9.84
C ARG A 117 16.75 5.05 9.30
N MET A 118 15.90 4.74 8.35
CA MET A 118 15.88 3.46 7.66
C MET A 118 15.68 3.73 6.17
N SER A 119 16.32 2.96 5.31
CA SER A 119 15.97 2.94 3.89
C SER A 119 15.25 1.65 3.56
N VAL A 120 14.31 1.74 2.62
CA VAL A 120 13.62 0.57 2.09
C VAL A 120 13.79 0.54 0.58
N GLU A 121 13.98 -0.68 0.06
CA GLU A 121 13.94 -0.92 -1.38
C GLU A 121 12.57 -1.47 -1.73
N LEU A 122 11.94 -0.88 -2.73
CA LEU A 122 10.65 -1.31 -3.23
C LEU A 122 10.82 -2.38 -4.32
N LEU A 123 9.73 -3.08 -4.63
CA LEU A 123 9.73 -4.15 -5.64
C LEU A 123 10.14 -3.68 -7.04
N ASN A 124 9.97 -2.39 -7.34
CA ASN A 124 10.39 -1.80 -8.61
C ASN A 124 11.84 -1.29 -8.61
N GLY A 125 12.58 -1.51 -7.53
CA GLY A 125 13.98 -1.11 -7.40
C GLY A 125 14.20 0.28 -6.82
N GLU A 126 13.17 1.08 -6.64
CA GLU A 126 13.31 2.39 -6.00
C GLU A 126 13.65 2.27 -4.53
N ARG A 127 14.43 3.24 -4.02
CA ARG A 127 14.73 3.34 -2.58
C ARG A 127 14.11 4.59 -2.00
N ILE A 128 13.53 4.45 -0.82
CA ILE A 128 12.98 5.58 -0.09
C ILE A 128 13.53 5.57 1.34
N ILE A 129 13.63 6.76 1.92
CA ILE A 129 14.11 6.95 3.29
C ILE A 129 12.93 7.10 4.22
N ILE A 130 12.94 6.30 5.26
CA ILE A 130 11.97 6.39 6.36
C ILE A 130 12.54 7.32 7.41
N SER A 131 11.83 8.39 7.72
CA SER A 131 12.26 9.34 8.74
C SER A 131 12.27 8.71 10.13
N ARG A 132 13.20 9.15 10.96
CA ARG A 132 13.44 8.62 12.30
C ARG A 132 12.16 8.41 13.12
N GLY A 133 11.26 9.38 13.11
CA GLY A 133 10.02 9.32 13.90
C GLY A 133 9.03 8.26 13.43
N TYR A 134 9.23 7.67 12.26
CA TYR A 134 8.32 6.68 11.66
C TYR A 134 8.91 5.27 11.60
N VAL A 135 10.19 5.10 11.95
CA VAL A 135 10.90 3.82 11.86
C VAL A 135 10.29 2.77 12.78
N LYS A 136 9.99 3.14 14.02
CA LYS A 136 9.43 2.22 15.01
C LYS A 136 8.12 1.59 14.55
N ASP A 137 7.23 2.41 14.02
CA ASP A 137 5.92 1.99 13.55
C ASP A 137 6.04 1.07 12.34
N LEU A 138 6.92 1.43 11.42
CA LEU A 138 7.19 0.60 10.23
C LEU A 138 7.75 -0.76 10.62
N LYS A 139 8.74 -0.81 11.51
CA LYS A 139 9.32 -2.08 12.01
C LYS A 139 8.25 -2.96 12.62
N LYS A 140 7.38 -2.39 13.43
CA LYS A 140 6.29 -3.12 14.08
C LYS A 140 5.36 -3.75 13.05
N LYS A 141 4.99 -3.00 12.02
CA LYS A 141 4.09 -3.48 10.96
C LYS A 141 4.75 -4.51 10.05
N LEU A 142 6.05 -4.42 9.85
CA LEU A 142 6.81 -5.41 9.07
C LEU A 142 7.18 -6.65 9.89
N GLY A 143 7.07 -6.60 11.20
CA GLY A 143 7.47 -7.70 12.07
C GLY A 143 8.98 -7.87 12.24
N VAL A 144 9.71 -6.78 12.11
CA VAL A 144 11.18 -6.79 12.21
C VAL A 144 11.68 -5.94 13.39
#